data_d0076dad7d9823750e770640bcf55968
#
_entry.id   d0076dad7d9823750e770640bcf55968
#
_cell.length_a   1.000
_cell.length_b   1.000
_cell.length_c   1.000
_cell.angle_alpha   90.00
_cell.angle_beta   90.00
_cell.angle_gamma   90.00
#
_symmetry.space_group_name_H-M   'P 1'
#
loop_
_entity.id
_entity.type
_entity.pdbx_description
1 polymer ?
#
loop_
_entity_poly.entity_id
_entity_poly.type
_entity_poly.pdbx_seq_one_letter_code
_entity_poly.pdbx_strand_id
1 'polypeptide(L)'
;MRILLIGLLFISMLSLQAQPKEEIRATWLTTLGGMDWPTRKANSAKGIEAQKNELIRQLNALKAANFNTVLFQTRLRGDVIYPSAIETFAESLTGHTGKNPGYDPLQFAIEECHKRGLELHAWLVCIPIGNKRQVTLLGKNCVVKKQPALCKQFNGSWYLDPGNPGTADYLSRIAKEITSRYDIDGIHLDYIRYPEQGEKFPDKDTYRKYGKKQELKQWRRDNITRIVARIYAEVKQLKPWVKVSSSPVGKFNDTWRYSSFGWNAYSTVYQDAQKWLNDGIQDALFPMMYFQGNHFYPFALDWKENKNERWIVPGLGIYFLHPKEQNWKVDEIIRQIYFSRRIGLDGQAYFRNKFMLENTKGILDELTNHFYAYPAVVPPMRWTKGNPPSQPTSPSLVLKGNNIEMSWKASPSLPGGIYYRIYASATYPVDTEKAQNLIITRTDSCQYTFVPDLSTKGGIYWAVTAVNRFGYESTPLALNVPAKENPVIYYGSFPAIPSGYILIVSDATGMEILRTVQPEKDIPQKTGKGFFRFSLLAPDGTITPAGVTVY
;
A
#
# COMPACT_ATOMS: atom_id res chain seq x y z
N MET A 1 30.36 -50.41 30.42
CA MET A 1 30.43 -48.94 30.35
C MET A 1 29.68 -48.53 29.09
N ARG A 2 28.40 -48.21 29.24
CA ARG A 2 27.53 -47.80 28.11
C ARG A 2 27.52 -46.28 28.04
N ILE A 3 28.05 -45.75 26.95
CA ILE A 3 28.04 -44.32 26.62
C ILE A 3 26.67 -44.04 26.00
N LEU A 4 25.83 -43.27 26.73
CA LEU A 4 24.60 -42.69 26.18
C LEU A 4 24.99 -41.51 25.27
N LEU A 5 24.78 -41.66 23.97
CA LEU A 5 24.76 -40.53 23.04
C LEU A 5 23.42 -39.80 23.17
N ILE A 6 23.42 -38.68 23.86
CA ILE A 6 22.27 -37.74 23.84
C ILE A 6 22.41 -36.90 22.57
N GLY A 7 21.67 -37.28 21.52
CA GLY A 7 21.49 -36.46 20.34
C GLY A 7 20.66 -35.23 20.68
N LEU A 8 21.29 -34.09 20.83
CA LEU A 8 20.58 -32.79 20.83
C LEU A 8 19.99 -32.59 19.44
N LEU A 9 18.70 -32.90 19.30
CA LEU A 9 17.90 -32.37 18.22
C LEU A 9 17.77 -30.85 18.43
N PHE A 10 18.61 -30.09 17.77
CA PHE A 10 18.33 -28.69 17.50
C PHE A 10 17.13 -28.65 16.54
N ILE A 11 15.92 -28.69 17.07
CA ILE A 11 14.76 -28.19 16.38
C ILE A 11 15.00 -26.68 16.31
N SER A 12 15.56 -26.22 15.18
CA SER A 12 15.46 -24.82 14.82
C SER A 12 13.96 -24.53 14.71
N MET A 13 13.37 -24.02 15.78
CA MET A 13 12.14 -23.27 15.68
C MET A 13 12.45 -22.09 14.75
N LEU A 14 12.27 -22.29 13.45
CA LEU A 14 11.88 -21.22 12.57
C LEU A 14 10.60 -20.68 13.22
N SER A 15 10.75 -19.70 14.10
CA SER A 15 9.65 -18.84 14.46
C SER A 15 9.15 -18.32 13.13
N LEU A 16 8.07 -18.89 12.60
CA LEU A 16 7.27 -18.23 11.58
C LEU A 16 6.95 -16.87 12.20
N GLN A 17 7.72 -15.86 11.81
CA GLN A 17 7.52 -14.52 12.32
C GLN A 17 6.12 -14.16 11.86
N ALA A 18 5.19 -14.02 12.83
CA ALA A 18 3.81 -13.73 12.53
C ALA A 18 3.77 -12.55 11.55
N GLN A 19 2.99 -12.68 10.50
CA GLN A 19 2.90 -11.64 9.49
C GLN A 19 2.49 -10.32 10.14
N PRO A 20 3.21 -9.20 9.89
CA PRO A 20 2.89 -7.93 10.55
C PRO A 20 1.52 -7.41 10.11
N LYS A 21 0.73 -6.90 11.06
CA LYS A 21 -0.50 -6.15 10.80
C LYS A 21 -0.21 -4.84 10.08
N GLU A 22 0.88 -4.16 10.45
CA GLU A 22 1.30 -2.89 9.90
C GLU A 22 2.51 -3.09 8.98
N GLU A 23 2.32 -2.89 7.69
CA GLU A 23 3.36 -3.01 6.67
C GLU A 23 2.92 -2.30 5.38
N ILE A 24 3.74 -1.42 4.84
CA ILE A 24 3.48 -0.80 3.53
C ILE A 24 3.82 -1.82 2.43
N ARG A 25 2.83 -2.17 1.61
CA ARG A 25 2.94 -3.09 0.48
C ARG A 25 2.59 -2.35 -0.79
N ALA A 26 3.60 -1.75 -1.40
CA ALA A 26 3.40 -0.80 -2.49
C ALA A 26 3.85 -1.34 -3.84
N THR A 27 3.26 -0.82 -4.92
CA THR A 27 3.77 -1.00 -6.27
C THR A 27 3.75 0.32 -7.02
N TRP A 28 4.76 0.57 -7.89
CA TRP A 28 4.72 1.64 -8.85
C TRP A 28 3.91 1.22 -10.07
N LEU A 29 2.89 2.01 -10.40
CA LEU A 29 2.09 1.85 -11.60
C LEU A 29 2.38 3.02 -12.56
N THR A 30 3.11 2.71 -13.64
CA THR A 30 3.57 3.70 -14.61
C THR A 30 2.51 3.99 -15.67
N THR A 31 2.34 5.28 -15.98
CA THR A 31 1.45 5.73 -17.07
C THR A 31 2.21 6.27 -18.27
N LEU A 32 3.52 6.53 -18.12
CA LEU A 32 4.38 6.97 -19.21
C LEU A 32 4.37 5.97 -20.36
N GLY A 33 3.96 6.43 -21.53
CA GLY A 33 3.86 5.60 -22.74
C GLY A 33 2.84 4.45 -22.65
N GLY A 34 2.06 4.36 -21.55
CA GLY A 34 1.16 3.25 -21.28
C GLY A 34 1.86 1.95 -20.86
N MET A 35 3.05 2.05 -20.24
CA MET A 35 3.87 0.88 -19.90
C MET A 35 3.21 -0.10 -18.94
N ASP A 36 2.45 0.39 -17.95
CA ASP A 36 1.61 -0.44 -17.09
C ASP A 36 0.14 -0.17 -17.35
N TRP A 37 -0.22 1.11 -17.56
CA TRP A 37 -1.56 1.58 -17.85
C TRP A 37 -1.50 3.02 -18.44
N PRO A 38 -2.40 3.40 -19.39
CA PRO A 38 -3.33 2.53 -20.10
C PRO A 38 -2.69 1.93 -21.36
N THR A 39 -2.98 0.67 -21.67
CA THR A 39 -2.55 0.03 -22.92
C THR A 39 -3.49 0.38 -24.08
N ARG A 40 -4.71 0.79 -23.78
CA ARG A 40 -5.72 1.23 -24.75
C ARG A 40 -5.87 2.75 -24.75
N LYS A 41 -6.29 3.33 -25.88
CA LYS A 41 -6.47 4.79 -26.01
C LYS A 41 -7.92 5.20 -25.81
N ALA A 42 -8.17 6.23 -24.97
CA ALA A 42 -9.49 6.81 -24.73
C ALA A 42 -9.86 7.80 -25.85
N ASN A 43 -10.05 7.31 -27.06
CA ASN A 43 -10.46 8.09 -28.23
C ASN A 43 -11.91 7.80 -28.67
N SER A 44 -12.61 6.94 -27.93
CA SER A 44 -14.02 6.56 -28.11
C SER A 44 -14.60 6.10 -26.77
N ALA A 45 -15.92 6.03 -26.64
CA ALA A 45 -16.58 5.48 -25.44
C ALA A 45 -16.09 4.06 -25.10
N LYS A 46 -15.91 3.19 -26.12
CA LYS A 46 -15.34 1.84 -25.95
C LYS A 46 -13.89 1.88 -25.46
N GLY A 47 -13.09 2.84 -25.93
CA GLY A 47 -11.71 3.04 -25.48
C GLY A 47 -11.63 3.49 -24.02
N ILE A 48 -12.52 4.40 -23.60
CA ILE A 48 -12.63 4.86 -22.20
C ILE A 48 -12.98 3.69 -21.29
N GLU A 49 -14.00 2.91 -21.66
CA GLU A 49 -14.42 1.74 -20.88
C GLU A 49 -13.31 0.69 -20.80
N ALA A 50 -12.59 0.45 -21.90
CA ALA A 50 -11.46 -0.48 -21.91
C ALA A 50 -10.35 -0.04 -20.96
N GLN A 51 -10.01 1.26 -20.88
CA GLN A 51 -9.04 1.79 -19.91
C GLN A 51 -9.51 1.60 -18.47
N LYS A 52 -10.77 1.92 -18.19
CA LYS A 52 -11.35 1.75 -16.84
C LYS A 52 -11.32 0.29 -16.41
N ASN A 53 -11.80 -0.62 -17.26
CA ASN A 53 -11.81 -2.05 -16.98
C ASN A 53 -10.41 -2.65 -16.84
N GLU A 54 -9.42 -2.13 -17.58
CA GLU A 54 -8.02 -2.53 -17.43
C GLU A 54 -7.49 -2.18 -16.04
N LEU A 55 -7.71 -0.94 -15.57
CA LEU A 55 -7.29 -0.51 -14.24
C LEU A 55 -7.99 -1.30 -13.14
N ILE A 56 -9.31 -1.51 -13.26
CA ILE A 56 -10.09 -2.33 -12.32
C ILE A 56 -9.49 -3.73 -12.17
N ARG A 57 -9.14 -4.41 -13.28
CA ARG A 57 -8.51 -5.74 -13.21
C ARG A 57 -7.16 -5.72 -12.50
N GLN A 58 -6.33 -4.70 -12.78
CA GLN A 58 -5.03 -4.56 -12.11
C GLN A 58 -5.20 -4.34 -10.60
N LEU A 59 -6.10 -3.45 -10.20
CA LEU A 59 -6.36 -3.17 -8.79
C LEU A 59 -7.01 -4.37 -8.06
N ASN A 60 -7.87 -5.15 -8.75
CA ASN A 60 -8.41 -6.40 -8.20
C ASN A 60 -7.30 -7.41 -7.89
N ALA A 61 -6.35 -7.58 -8.82
CA ALA A 61 -5.22 -8.49 -8.62
C ALA A 61 -4.31 -8.05 -7.47
N LEU A 62 -4.02 -6.74 -7.36
CA LEU A 62 -3.25 -6.19 -6.25
C LEU A 62 -3.98 -6.39 -4.91
N LYS A 63 -5.30 -6.16 -4.87
CA LYS A 63 -6.11 -6.40 -3.66
C LYS A 63 -6.11 -7.88 -3.27
N ALA A 64 -6.28 -8.78 -4.23
CA ALA A 64 -6.24 -10.23 -3.98
C ALA A 64 -4.89 -10.69 -3.42
N ALA A 65 -3.80 -10.04 -3.79
CA ALA A 65 -2.46 -10.28 -3.26
C ALA A 65 -2.13 -9.44 -2.00
N ASN A 66 -3.14 -8.85 -1.34
CA ASN A 66 -2.99 -8.08 -0.11
C ASN A 66 -2.00 -6.91 -0.18
N PHE A 67 -1.84 -6.28 -1.35
CA PHE A 67 -1.25 -4.95 -1.45
C PHE A 67 -2.15 -3.91 -0.79
N ASN A 68 -1.57 -2.79 -0.36
CA ASN A 68 -2.32 -1.71 0.29
C ASN A 68 -1.98 -0.30 -0.21
N THR A 69 -0.99 -0.15 -1.10
CA THR A 69 -0.56 1.16 -1.61
C THR A 69 -0.22 1.08 -3.10
N VAL A 70 -0.73 2.04 -3.86
CA VAL A 70 -0.40 2.23 -5.29
C VAL A 70 0.26 3.59 -5.48
N LEU A 71 1.51 3.58 -5.95
CA LEU A 71 2.22 4.78 -6.39
C LEU A 71 1.85 5.00 -7.86
N PHE A 72 0.81 5.82 -8.09
CA PHE A 72 0.16 5.98 -9.39
C PHE A 72 0.75 7.18 -10.15
N GLN A 73 1.43 6.92 -11.28
CA GLN A 73 2.11 7.98 -12.02
C GLN A 73 1.10 9.00 -12.60
N THR A 74 1.02 10.14 -11.94
CA THR A 74 0.04 11.21 -12.19
C THR A 74 0.63 12.35 -13.02
N ARG A 75 1.90 12.71 -12.80
CA ARG A 75 2.70 13.63 -13.61
C ARG A 75 3.87 12.87 -14.21
N LEU A 76 3.99 12.91 -15.56
CA LEU A 76 4.97 12.13 -16.29
C LEU A 76 6.25 12.94 -16.57
N ARG A 77 6.20 13.83 -17.57
CA ARG A 77 7.35 14.67 -18.00
C ARG A 77 6.86 16.03 -18.51
N GLY A 78 6.32 16.86 -17.60
CA GLY A 78 5.68 18.13 -17.99
C GLY A 78 4.29 17.97 -18.59
N ASP A 79 3.68 16.82 -18.40
CA ASP A 79 2.32 16.44 -18.72
C ASP A 79 1.70 15.57 -17.62
N VAL A 80 0.39 15.50 -17.60
CA VAL A 80 -0.38 14.89 -16.50
C VAL A 80 -1.51 14.01 -17.02
N ILE A 81 -2.08 13.19 -16.14
CA ILE A 81 -3.21 12.31 -16.47
C ILE A 81 -4.54 12.80 -15.91
N TYR A 82 -4.63 14.01 -15.43
CA TYR A 82 -5.84 14.61 -14.85
C TYR A 82 -6.11 15.98 -15.46
N PRO A 83 -7.33 16.53 -15.40
CA PRO A 83 -7.63 17.90 -15.86
C PRO A 83 -6.85 18.91 -15.01
N SER A 84 -5.76 19.47 -15.56
CA SER A 84 -4.90 20.45 -14.88
C SER A 84 -5.00 21.84 -15.53
N ALA A 85 -4.95 22.88 -14.70
CA ALA A 85 -4.81 24.26 -15.16
C ALA A 85 -3.35 24.64 -15.46
N ILE A 86 -2.38 23.80 -15.07
CA ILE A 86 -0.95 24.09 -15.12
C ILE A 86 -0.28 23.37 -16.31
N GLU A 87 -0.50 22.06 -16.44
CA GLU A 87 0.09 21.21 -17.46
C GLU A 87 -0.98 20.53 -18.31
N THR A 88 -0.60 19.99 -19.45
CA THR A 88 -1.54 19.41 -20.42
C THR A 88 -1.67 17.91 -20.24
N PHE A 89 -2.72 17.31 -20.80
CA PHE A 89 -2.91 15.85 -20.79
C PHE A 89 -1.79 15.11 -21.50
N ALA A 90 -1.36 14.00 -20.91
CA ALA A 90 -0.35 13.11 -21.48
C ALA A 90 -0.86 12.37 -22.73
N GLU A 91 0.04 12.16 -23.69
CA GLU A 91 -0.21 11.40 -24.91
C GLU A 91 -0.68 9.95 -24.62
N SER A 92 -0.22 9.36 -23.52
CA SER A 92 -0.54 7.99 -23.15
C SER A 92 -2.04 7.71 -23.05
N LEU A 93 -2.85 8.71 -22.67
CA LEU A 93 -4.30 8.53 -22.49
C LEU A 93 -5.06 8.36 -23.81
N THR A 94 -4.78 9.20 -24.80
CA THR A 94 -5.59 9.28 -26.04
C THR A 94 -4.79 9.01 -27.30
N GLY A 95 -3.46 8.91 -27.22
CA GLY A 95 -2.56 8.90 -28.37
C GLY A 95 -2.22 10.31 -28.90
N HIS A 96 -2.76 11.36 -28.27
CA HIS A 96 -2.52 12.76 -28.65
C HIS A 96 -2.28 13.62 -27.41
N THR A 97 -1.14 14.29 -27.34
CA THR A 97 -0.82 15.20 -26.25
C THR A 97 -1.87 16.33 -26.17
N GLY A 98 -2.34 16.63 -24.97
CA GLY A 98 -3.31 17.69 -24.69
C GLY A 98 -4.76 17.34 -24.97
N LYS A 99 -5.06 16.20 -25.57
CA LYS A 99 -6.43 15.78 -25.83
C LYS A 99 -7.06 15.21 -24.55
N ASN A 100 -8.21 15.78 -24.17
CA ASN A 100 -9.01 15.30 -23.04
C ASN A 100 -9.51 13.85 -23.30
N PRO A 101 -9.29 12.90 -22.38
CA PRO A 101 -9.75 11.53 -22.54
C PRO A 101 -11.26 11.33 -22.36
N GLY A 102 -12.02 12.39 -22.01
CA GLY A 102 -13.47 12.32 -21.78
C GLY A 102 -13.88 11.86 -20.39
N TYR A 103 -12.92 11.70 -19.48
CA TYR A 103 -13.14 11.42 -18.06
C TYR A 103 -11.93 11.92 -17.26
N ASP A 104 -12.00 11.85 -15.92
CA ASP A 104 -10.86 12.16 -15.04
C ASP A 104 -10.19 10.86 -14.59
N PRO A 105 -9.03 10.48 -15.18
CA PRO A 105 -8.33 9.25 -14.84
C PRO A 105 -7.85 9.18 -13.40
N LEU A 106 -7.43 10.31 -12.80
CA LEU A 106 -6.96 10.33 -11.42
C LEU A 106 -8.10 10.14 -10.44
N GLN A 107 -9.22 10.85 -10.63
CA GLN A 107 -10.42 10.68 -9.80
C GLN A 107 -10.91 9.23 -9.84
N PHE A 108 -11.00 8.66 -11.04
CA PHE A 108 -11.41 7.27 -11.22
C PHE A 108 -10.48 6.29 -10.50
N ALA A 109 -9.16 6.49 -10.61
CA ALA A 109 -8.16 5.64 -9.96
C ALA A 109 -8.28 5.69 -8.42
N ILE A 110 -8.50 6.90 -7.85
CA ILE A 110 -8.69 7.08 -6.41
C ILE A 110 -9.92 6.32 -5.92
N GLU A 111 -11.07 6.50 -6.58
CA GLU A 111 -12.32 5.82 -6.22
C GLU A 111 -12.16 4.29 -6.26
N GLU A 112 -11.54 3.77 -7.31
CA GLU A 112 -11.33 2.33 -7.47
C GLU A 112 -10.28 1.78 -6.47
N CYS A 113 -9.28 2.57 -6.08
CA CYS A 113 -8.35 2.20 -5.01
C CYS A 113 -9.08 2.14 -3.65
N HIS A 114 -9.82 3.19 -3.29
CA HIS A 114 -10.51 3.28 -2.01
C HIS A 114 -11.58 2.19 -1.82
N LYS A 115 -12.36 1.84 -2.86
CA LYS A 115 -13.29 0.70 -2.85
C LYS A 115 -12.62 -0.63 -2.47
N ARG A 116 -11.30 -0.76 -2.69
CA ARG A 116 -10.50 -1.95 -2.39
C ARG A 116 -9.67 -1.83 -1.12
N GLY A 117 -9.76 -0.68 -0.43
CA GLY A 117 -8.92 -0.38 0.73
C GLY A 117 -7.45 -0.19 0.38
N LEU A 118 -7.16 0.25 -0.86
CA LEU A 118 -5.83 0.63 -1.32
C LEU A 118 -5.65 2.14 -1.16
N GLU A 119 -4.50 2.57 -0.63
CA GLU A 119 -4.08 3.97 -0.71
C GLU A 119 -3.58 4.30 -2.12
N LEU A 120 -3.93 5.48 -2.63
CA LEU A 120 -3.36 6.02 -3.86
C LEU A 120 -2.47 7.21 -3.55
N HIS A 121 -1.17 7.07 -3.88
CA HIS A 121 -0.22 8.17 -3.86
C HIS A 121 -0.01 8.70 -5.27
N ALA A 122 -0.30 9.98 -5.48
CA ALA A 122 -0.05 10.63 -6.77
C ALA A 122 1.47 10.76 -7.00
N TRP A 123 1.99 9.98 -7.94
CA TRP A 123 3.42 9.95 -8.26
C TRP A 123 3.76 11.02 -9.29
N LEU A 124 4.67 11.91 -8.92
CA LEU A 124 5.12 13.07 -9.70
C LEU A 124 6.59 12.89 -10.12
N VAL A 125 6.85 12.77 -11.41
CA VAL A 125 8.20 12.93 -11.96
C VAL A 125 8.53 14.43 -11.98
N CYS A 126 9.43 14.89 -11.10
CA CYS A 126 9.56 16.31 -10.76
C CYS A 126 10.39 17.12 -11.76
N ILE A 127 11.67 16.82 -11.90
CA ILE A 127 12.64 17.68 -12.61
C ILE A 127 12.66 17.46 -14.13
N PRO A 128 12.60 16.24 -14.69
CA PRO A 128 12.59 16.02 -16.13
C PRO A 128 11.34 16.58 -16.82
N ILE A 129 11.51 17.20 -17.99
CA ILE A 129 10.41 17.68 -18.86
C ILE A 129 10.34 16.84 -20.13
N GLY A 130 11.49 16.48 -20.71
CA GLY A 130 11.54 15.64 -21.91
C GLY A 130 12.48 16.15 -22.99
N ASN A 131 12.59 15.38 -24.07
CA ASN A 131 13.43 15.75 -25.21
C ASN A 131 12.73 16.79 -26.12
N LYS A 132 13.43 17.25 -27.18
CA LYS A 132 12.92 18.24 -28.13
C LYS A 132 11.56 17.85 -28.73
N ARG A 133 11.37 16.56 -29.09
CA ARG A 133 10.09 16.07 -29.65
C ARG A 133 8.96 16.21 -28.63
N GLN A 134 9.18 15.78 -27.38
CA GLN A 134 8.18 15.88 -26.32
C GLN A 134 7.79 17.34 -26.05
N VAL A 135 8.77 18.24 -25.92
CA VAL A 135 8.51 19.68 -25.74
C VAL A 135 7.73 20.28 -26.93
N THR A 136 7.99 19.83 -28.15
CA THR A 136 7.23 20.25 -29.33
C THR A 136 5.76 19.76 -29.24
N LEU A 137 5.53 18.52 -28.86
CA LEU A 137 4.19 17.96 -28.69
C LEU A 137 3.40 18.64 -27.56
N LEU A 138 4.05 19.01 -26.46
CA LEU A 138 3.43 19.76 -25.36
C LEU A 138 2.98 21.17 -25.78
N GLY A 139 3.54 21.70 -26.87
CA GLY A 139 3.10 22.93 -27.52
C GLY A 139 3.37 24.19 -26.69
N LYS A 140 2.56 25.24 -26.95
CA LYS A 140 2.71 26.56 -26.31
C LYS A 140 2.45 26.56 -24.80
N ASN A 141 1.75 25.54 -24.31
CA ASN A 141 1.40 25.39 -22.89
C ASN A 141 2.50 24.75 -22.04
N CYS A 142 3.54 24.21 -22.66
CA CYS A 142 4.68 23.63 -21.97
C CYS A 142 5.42 24.68 -21.11
N VAL A 143 5.90 24.30 -19.95
CA VAL A 143 6.69 25.14 -19.04
C VAL A 143 7.93 25.72 -19.73
N VAL A 144 8.57 24.98 -20.64
CA VAL A 144 9.73 25.46 -21.44
C VAL A 144 9.37 26.68 -22.27
N LYS A 145 8.11 26.80 -22.74
CA LYS A 145 7.62 27.94 -23.53
C LYS A 145 7.04 29.05 -22.67
N LYS A 146 6.29 28.69 -21.62
CA LYS A 146 5.64 29.68 -20.74
C LYS A 146 6.61 30.31 -19.74
N GLN A 147 7.58 29.57 -19.25
CA GLN A 147 8.51 29.97 -18.18
C GLN A 147 9.94 29.50 -18.51
N PRO A 148 10.55 29.91 -19.63
CA PRO A 148 11.84 29.42 -20.08
C PRO A 148 12.97 29.61 -19.06
N ALA A 149 12.87 30.64 -18.21
CA ALA A 149 13.83 30.91 -17.15
C ALA A 149 13.90 29.81 -16.08
N LEU A 150 12.87 28.95 -15.97
CA LEU A 150 12.86 27.79 -15.07
C LEU A 150 13.52 26.56 -15.69
N CYS A 151 13.93 26.61 -16.95
CA CYS A 151 14.29 25.40 -17.70
C CYS A 151 15.73 25.46 -18.19
N LYS A 152 16.36 24.30 -18.20
CA LYS A 152 17.69 24.07 -18.77
C LYS A 152 17.66 22.90 -19.75
N GLN A 153 18.44 23.02 -20.83
CA GLN A 153 18.68 21.90 -21.73
C GLN A 153 19.99 21.22 -21.34
N PHE A 154 19.94 19.90 -21.20
CA PHE A 154 21.10 19.10 -20.84
C PHE A 154 20.99 17.72 -21.48
N ASN A 155 22.07 17.23 -22.13
CA ASN A 155 22.11 15.92 -22.80
C ASN A 155 20.88 15.65 -23.70
N GLY A 156 20.52 16.63 -24.54
CA GLY A 156 19.40 16.52 -25.50
C GLY A 156 17.99 16.57 -24.91
N SER A 157 17.86 16.74 -23.61
CA SER A 157 16.58 16.84 -22.90
C SER A 157 16.44 18.14 -22.12
N TRP A 158 15.20 18.50 -21.82
CA TRP A 158 14.85 19.66 -21.00
C TRP A 158 14.54 19.22 -19.57
N TYR A 159 14.98 20.03 -18.63
CA TYR A 159 14.79 19.84 -17.19
C TYR A 159 14.35 21.17 -16.56
N LEU A 160 13.60 21.10 -15.47
CA LEU A 160 13.49 22.24 -14.57
C LEU A 160 14.86 22.50 -13.93
N ASP A 161 15.21 23.75 -13.73
CA ASP A 161 16.44 24.17 -13.05
C ASP A 161 16.21 24.21 -11.53
N PRO A 162 16.73 23.26 -10.74
CA PRO A 162 16.55 23.28 -9.28
C PRO A 162 17.15 24.51 -8.63
N GLY A 163 18.17 25.11 -9.26
CA GLY A 163 18.83 26.32 -8.80
C GLY A 163 17.95 27.58 -8.88
N ASN A 164 16.93 27.58 -9.73
CA ASN A 164 15.99 28.68 -9.82
C ASN A 164 14.91 28.55 -8.72
N PRO A 165 14.75 29.53 -7.80
CA PRO A 165 13.72 29.48 -6.75
C PRO A 165 12.30 29.26 -7.28
N GLY A 166 11.96 29.78 -8.44
CA GLY A 166 10.66 29.60 -9.08
C GLY A 166 10.32 28.15 -9.42
N THR A 167 11.32 27.24 -9.48
CA THR A 167 11.07 25.80 -9.67
C THR A 167 10.34 25.20 -8.47
N ALA A 168 10.68 25.62 -7.25
CA ALA A 168 9.96 25.18 -6.05
C ALA A 168 8.50 25.63 -6.08
N ASP A 169 8.23 26.88 -6.47
CA ASP A 169 6.88 27.40 -6.58
C ASP A 169 6.08 26.72 -7.71
N TYR A 170 6.73 26.39 -8.83
CA TYR A 170 6.09 25.70 -9.94
C TYR A 170 5.63 24.28 -9.53
N LEU A 171 6.51 23.49 -8.92
CA LEU A 171 6.19 22.12 -8.50
C LEU A 171 5.22 22.10 -7.32
N SER A 172 5.33 23.04 -6.38
CA SER A 172 4.39 23.13 -5.26
C SER A 172 2.97 23.48 -5.72
N ARG A 173 2.81 24.30 -6.77
CA ARG A 173 1.49 24.57 -7.35
C ARG A 173 0.84 23.33 -7.95
N ILE A 174 1.62 22.43 -8.58
CA ILE A 174 1.12 21.14 -9.09
C ILE A 174 0.66 20.26 -7.93
N ALA A 175 1.50 20.13 -6.89
CA ALA A 175 1.13 19.36 -5.69
C ALA A 175 -0.11 19.95 -5.00
N LYS A 176 -0.21 21.29 -4.92
CA LYS A 176 -1.38 22.02 -4.41
C LYS A 176 -2.64 21.70 -5.20
N GLU A 177 -2.56 21.78 -6.53
CA GLU A 177 -3.69 21.50 -7.42
C GLU A 177 -4.23 20.09 -7.19
N ILE A 178 -3.36 19.08 -7.11
CA ILE A 178 -3.75 17.71 -6.85
C ILE A 178 -4.33 17.57 -5.43
N THR A 179 -3.63 18.06 -4.41
CA THR A 179 -4.04 17.90 -3.01
C THR A 179 -5.37 18.60 -2.71
N SER A 180 -5.62 19.78 -3.30
CA SER A 180 -6.86 20.51 -3.06
C SER A 180 -8.07 19.88 -3.73
N ARG A 181 -7.89 19.27 -4.91
CA ARG A 181 -8.99 18.79 -5.75
C ARG A 181 -9.34 17.32 -5.54
N TYR A 182 -8.38 16.50 -5.11
CA TYR A 182 -8.54 15.05 -5.06
C TYR A 182 -8.37 14.50 -3.64
N ASP A 183 -9.07 13.43 -3.36
CA ASP A 183 -8.96 12.68 -2.08
C ASP A 183 -7.83 11.65 -2.14
N ILE A 184 -6.62 12.11 -2.47
CA ILE A 184 -5.42 11.29 -2.46
C ILE A 184 -4.97 10.95 -1.04
N ASP A 185 -4.24 9.84 -0.88
CA ASP A 185 -3.62 9.44 0.39
C ASP A 185 -2.17 9.91 0.49
N GLY A 186 -1.52 10.21 -0.65
CA GLY A 186 -0.15 10.71 -0.66
C GLY A 186 0.25 11.43 -1.95
N ILE A 187 1.33 12.20 -1.85
CA ILE A 187 2.14 12.74 -2.96
C ILE A 187 3.48 12.01 -2.92
N HIS A 188 3.89 11.43 -4.05
CA HIS A 188 5.15 10.72 -4.19
C HIS A 188 6.06 11.43 -5.20
N LEU A 189 7.22 11.94 -4.74
CA LEU A 189 8.14 12.72 -5.54
C LEU A 189 9.25 11.83 -6.12
N ASP A 190 9.24 11.67 -7.43
CA ASP A 190 10.26 10.95 -8.15
C ASP A 190 11.08 11.90 -9.03
N TYR A 191 12.31 11.51 -9.35
CA TYR A 191 13.26 12.38 -10.06
C TYR A 191 13.36 13.77 -9.41
N ILE A 192 13.17 13.87 -8.10
CA ILE A 192 13.41 15.07 -7.32
C ILE A 192 14.92 15.18 -7.02
N ARG A 193 15.68 15.41 -8.09
CA ARG A 193 17.14 15.36 -8.10
C ARG A 193 17.72 15.98 -9.36
N TYR A 194 18.99 16.33 -9.31
CA TYR A 194 19.71 16.65 -10.54
C TYR A 194 19.79 15.43 -11.47
N PRO A 195 19.93 15.64 -12.81
CA PRO A 195 20.11 14.55 -13.75
C PRO A 195 21.37 13.72 -13.45
N GLU A 196 21.48 12.58 -14.07
CA GLU A 196 22.74 11.83 -14.13
C GLU A 196 23.84 12.72 -14.72
N GLN A 197 25.06 12.62 -14.21
CA GLN A 197 26.14 13.58 -14.48
C GLN A 197 25.78 15.02 -14.05
N GLY A 198 25.07 15.15 -12.93
CA GLY A 198 24.61 16.43 -12.41
C GLY A 198 25.73 17.45 -12.16
N GLU A 199 26.98 17.00 -12.03
CA GLU A 199 28.14 17.87 -11.93
C GLU A 199 28.33 18.76 -13.18
N LYS A 200 27.86 18.29 -14.36
CA LYS A 200 27.91 19.02 -15.66
C LYS A 200 26.64 19.79 -15.95
N PHE A 201 25.66 19.77 -15.06
CA PHE A 201 24.40 20.48 -15.29
C PHE A 201 24.63 21.97 -15.50
N PRO A 202 23.99 22.62 -16.50
CA PRO A 202 24.30 24.00 -16.92
C PRO A 202 23.62 25.06 -16.05
N ASP A 203 23.89 25.04 -14.73
CA ASP A 203 23.32 25.95 -13.73
C ASP A 203 24.27 27.08 -13.27
N LYS A 204 25.36 27.32 -14.00
CA LYS A 204 26.36 28.35 -13.63
C LYS A 204 25.78 29.75 -13.49
N ASP A 205 24.83 30.13 -14.35
CA ASP A 205 24.15 31.42 -14.30
C ASP A 205 23.24 31.55 -13.09
N THR A 206 22.45 30.50 -12.77
CA THR A 206 21.62 30.45 -11.57
C THR A 206 22.43 30.36 -10.29
N TYR A 207 23.54 29.63 -10.30
CA TYR A 207 24.48 29.59 -9.17
C TYR A 207 25.09 31.00 -8.93
N ARG A 208 25.52 31.69 -9.95
CA ARG A 208 26.06 33.06 -9.82
C ARG A 208 25.03 34.01 -9.23
N LYS A 209 23.76 33.86 -9.64
CA LYS A 209 22.67 34.73 -9.19
C LYS A 209 22.19 34.41 -7.76
N TYR A 210 22.12 33.12 -7.39
CA TYR A 210 21.45 32.68 -6.17
C TYR A 210 22.36 31.93 -5.17
N GLY A 211 23.55 31.54 -5.56
CA GLY A 211 24.46 30.71 -4.75
C GLY A 211 25.14 31.42 -3.58
N LYS A 212 25.16 32.78 -3.56
CA LYS A 212 25.64 33.59 -2.44
C LYS A 212 26.99 33.15 -1.82
N LYS A 213 27.95 32.75 -2.67
CA LYS A 213 29.28 32.24 -2.26
C LYS A 213 29.27 30.87 -1.54
N GLN A 214 28.15 30.18 -1.51
CA GLN A 214 28.05 28.84 -0.97
C GLN A 214 28.85 27.84 -1.82
N GLU A 215 29.30 26.74 -1.23
CA GLU A 215 29.94 25.65 -2.01
C GLU A 215 28.91 25.06 -3.00
N LEU A 216 29.33 24.84 -4.26
CA LEU A 216 28.42 24.48 -5.35
C LEU A 216 27.62 23.19 -5.10
N LYS A 217 28.28 22.13 -4.58
CA LYS A 217 27.59 20.86 -4.32
C LYS A 217 26.59 20.98 -3.16
N GLN A 218 26.93 21.77 -2.14
CA GLN A 218 26.01 22.04 -1.04
C GLN A 218 24.83 22.89 -1.51
N TRP A 219 25.07 23.92 -2.31
CA TRP A 219 24.01 24.74 -2.90
C TRP A 219 23.03 23.89 -3.75
N ARG A 220 23.53 22.93 -4.50
CA ARG A 220 22.68 22.01 -5.27
C ARG A 220 21.82 21.13 -4.37
N ARG A 221 22.37 20.58 -3.28
CA ARG A 221 21.59 19.83 -2.29
C ARG A 221 20.52 20.69 -1.63
N ASP A 222 20.86 21.89 -1.26
CA ASP A 222 19.92 22.84 -0.63
C ASP A 222 18.81 23.27 -1.60
N ASN A 223 19.07 23.35 -2.89
CA ASN A 223 18.04 23.61 -3.90
C ASN A 223 17.01 22.50 -3.96
N ILE A 224 17.43 21.25 -3.98
CA ILE A 224 16.52 20.11 -3.95
C ILE A 224 15.75 20.07 -2.61
N THR A 225 16.43 20.25 -1.50
CA THR A 225 15.80 20.32 -0.16
C THR A 225 14.75 21.44 -0.09
N ARG A 226 15.02 22.62 -0.66
CA ARG A 226 14.06 23.73 -0.75
C ARG A 226 12.80 23.35 -1.53
N ILE A 227 12.93 22.63 -2.65
CA ILE A 227 11.79 22.17 -3.43
C ILE A 227 10.95 21.18 -2.61
N VAL A 228 11.59 20.19 -1.99
CA VAL A 228 10.94 19.19 -1.12
C VAL A 228 10.20 19.88 0.03
N ALA A 229 10.86 20.77 0.75
CA ALA A 229 10.28 21.53 1.86
C ALA A 229 9.07 22.37 1.44
N ARG A 230 9.16 23.03 0.28
CA ARG A 230 8.06 23.85 -0.25
C ARG A 230 6.84 23.02 -0.60
N ILE A 231 7.02 21.86 -1.25
CA ILE A 231 5.93 20.94 -1.57
C ILE A 231 5.32 20.39 -0.27
N TYR A 232 6.16 19.93 0.66
CA TYR A 232 5.71 19.40 1.96
C TYR A 232 4.84 20.42 2.72
N ALA A 233 5.33 21.65 2.86
CA ALA A 233 4.58 22.70 3.55
C ALA A 233 3.22 22.97 2.91
N GLU A 234 3.16 23.06 1.58
CA GLU A 234 1.91 23.30 0.84
C GLU A 234 0.89 22.17 1.01
N VAL A 235 1.35 20.91 0.92
CA VAL A 235 0.49 19.72 1.09
C VAL A 235 -0.03 19.65 2.52
N LYS A 236 0.85 19.82 3.52
CA LYS A 236 0.48 19.72 4.94
C LYS A 236 -0.44 20.85 5.41
N GLN A 237 -0.31 22.03 4.84
CA GLN A 237 -1.22 23.14 5.10
C GLN A 237 -2.66 22.84 4.63
N LEU A 238 -2.81 22.13 3.51
CA LEU A 238 -4.13 21.79 2.94
C LEU A 238 -4.75 20.57 3.60
N LYS A 239 -3.97 19.48 3.65
CA LYS A 239 -4.41 18.18 4.15
C LYS A 239 -3.25 17.53 4.94
N PRO A 240 -3.14 17.77 6.25
CA PRO A 240 -1.99 17.32 7.03
C PRO A 240 -1.84 15.80 7.08
N TRP A 241 -2.88 15.05 6.80
CA TRP A 241 -2.88 13.59 6.71
C TRP A 241 -2.36 13.03 5.38
N VAL A 242 -2.28 13.83 4.32
CA VAL A 242 -1.73 13.39 3.03
C VAL A 242 -0.22 13.18 3.20
N LYS A 243 0.24 11.97 2.93
CA LYS A 243 1.64 11.58 3.06
C LYS A 243 2.46 12.21 1.95
N VAL A 244 3.63 12.74 2.27
CA VAL A 244 4.59 13.24 1.28
C VAL A 244 5.82 12.34 1.32
N SER A 245 6.12 11.71 0.20
CA SER A 245 7.22 10.74 0.06
C SER A 245 8.07 11.01 -1.16
N SER A 246 9.26 10.42 -1.19
CA SER A 246 10.16 10.48 -2.35
C SER A 246 10.81 9.14 -2.64
N SER A 247 11.26 8.96 -3.88
CA SER A 247 12.10 7.83 -4.32
C SER A 247 13.55 8.27 -4.58
N PRO A 248 14.40 8.36 -3.53
CA PRO A 248 15.81 8.66 -3.72
C PRO A 248 16.56 7.48 -4.34
N VAL A 249 17.79 7.74 -4.83
CA VAL A 249 18.71 6.66 -5.21
C VAL A 249 18.94 5.74 -4.02
N GLY A 250 18.92 4.43 -4.25
CA GLY A 250 18.93 3.40 -3.21
C GLY A 250 20.16 3.42 -2.29
N LYS A 251 21.31 3.87 -2.78
CA LYS A 251 22.48 4.18 -1.97
C LYS A 251 22.44 5.66 -1.60
N PHE A 252 22.35 5.97 -0.31
CA PHE A 252 22.41 7.37 0.11
C PHE A 252 23.78 7.98 -0.16
N ASN A 253 24.81 7.37 0.42
CA ASN A 253 26.22 7.72 0.25
C ASN A 253 27.06 6.47 0.54
N ASP A 254 28.39 6.55 0.55
CA ASP A 254 29.23 5.47 1.05
C ASP A 254 28.99 5.26 2.56
N THR A 255 29.06 4.02 3.01
CA THR A 255 28.91 3.63 4.42
C THR A 255 30.23 3.06 4.95
N TRP A 256 30.45 3.09 6.25
CA TRP A 256 31.59 2.43 6.87
C TRP A 256 31.57 0.90 6.72
N ARG A 257 30.37 0.31 6.46
CA ARG A 257 30.19 -1.14 6.27
C ARG A 257 30.60 -1.61 4.90
N TYR A 258 30.43 -0.78 3.89
CA TYR A 258 30.75 -1.11 2.52
C TYR A 258 30.94 0.15 1.67
N SER A 259 32.17 0.40 1.32
CA SER A 259 32.48 1.51 0.40
C SER A 259 32.08 1.16 -1.02
N SER A 260 31.39 2.06 -1.69
CA SER A 260 30.99 1.90 -3.08
C SER A 260 31.18 3.22 -3.83
N PHE A 261 31.85 3.14 -4.97
CA PHE A 261 32.08 4.31 -5.82
C PHE A 261 30.89 4.56 -6.76
N GLY A 262 30.72 5.82 -7.15
CA GLY A 262 29.83 6.24 -8.24
C GLY A 262 28.42 6.58 -7.77
N TRP A 263 27.43 5.92 -8.32
CA TRP A 263 26.04 6.30 -8.24
C TRP A 263 25.46 6.26 -6.81
N ASN A 264 25.17 7.45 -6.26
CA ASN A 264 24.51 7.61 -4.96
C ASN A 264 23.64 8.87 -4.92
N ALA A 265 22.78 8.98 -3.90
CA ALA A 265 21.86 10.08 -3.75
C ALA A 265 22.57 11.40 -3.41
N TYR A 266 23.44 11.40 -2.42
CA TYR A 266 24.01 12.59 -1.80
C TYR A 266 24.99 13.33 -2.70
N SER A 267 26.01 12.63 -3.21
CA SER A 267 27.12 13.24 -3.94
C SER A 267 26.91 13.30 -5.45
N THR A 268 26.17 12.36 -6.06
CA THR A 268 26.02 12.29 -7.52
C THR A 268 24.83 13.09 -8.05
N VAL A 269 23.69 13.00 -7.37
CA VAL A 269 22.44 13.65 -7.81
C VAL A 269 21.87 14.66 -6.82
N TYR A 270 22.64 14.95 -5.77
CA TYR A 270 22.38 16.01 -4.80
C TYR A 270 21.04 15.86 -4.03
N GLN A 271 20.66 14.61 -3.71
CA GLN A 271 19.54 14.28 -2.83
C GLN A 271 20.04 14.09 -1.40
N ASP A 272 19.85 15.07 -0.54
CA ASP A 272 20.15 14.96 0.90
C ASP A 272 18.95 14.36 1.66
N ALA A 273 18.57 13.15 1.25
CA ALA A 273 17.31 12.54 1.66
C ALA A 273 17.27 12.16 3.15
N GLN A 274 18.41 11.83 3.77
CA GLN A 274 18.47 11.61 5.22
C GLN A 274 18.22 12.91 6.00
N LYS A 275 18.72 14.05 5.49
CA LYS A 275 18.40 15.36 6.05
C LYS A 275 16.91 15.66 5.97
N TRP A 276 16.22 15.29 4.88
CA TRP A 276 14.78 15.52 4.76
C TRP A 276 13.97 14.78 5.83
N LEU A 277 14.40 13.57 6.22
CA LEU A 277 13.79 12.83 7.33
C LEU A 277 14.05 13.51 8.67
N ASN A 278 15.30 13.94 8.90
CA ASN A 278 15.71 14.65 10.11
C ASN A 278 14.97 15.98 10.28
N ASP A 279 14.82 16.74 9.19
CA ASP A 279 14.10 18.02 9.19
C ASP A 279 12.58 17.84 9.24
N GLY A 280 12.08 16.62 9.15
CA GLY A 280 10.65 16.28 9.18
C GLY A 280 9.87 16.75 7.96
N ILE A 281 10.51 16.96 6.82
CA ILE A 281 9.89 17.41 5.55
C ILE A 281 9.59 16.27 4.56
N GLN A 282 9.63 15.03 5.05
CA GLN A 282 9.15 13.83 4.38
C GLN A 282 8.49 12.90 5.39
N ASP A 283 7.41 12.24 4.99
CA ASP A 283 6.73 11.24 5.81
C ASP A 283 7.31 9.83 5.55
N ALA A 284 7.76 9.60 4.32
CA ALA A 284 8.37 8.34 3.91
C ALA A 284 9.41 8.52 2.82
N LEU A 285 10.37 7.61 2.77
CA LEU A 285 11.22 7.44 1.60
C LEU A 285 11.06 6.03 1.03
N PHE A 286 11.10 5.95 -0.30
CA PHE A 286 11.08 4.72 -1.07
C PHE A 286 12.39 4.61 -1.85
N PRO A 287 13.53 4.34 -1.19
CA PRO A 287 14.83 4.28 -1.86
C PRO A 287 14.81 3.24 -2.97
N MET A 288 15.23 3.61 -4.18
CA MET A 288 15.29 2.71 -5.35
C MET A 288 16.45 1.74 -5.20
N MET A 289 16.26 0.69 -4.40
CA MET A 289 17.30 -0.28 -4.02
C MET A 289 17.36 -1.45 -5.01
N TYR A 290 17.46 -1.16 -6.30
CA TYR A 290 17.50 -2.15 -7.39
C TYR A 290 18.90 -2.77 -7.53
N PHE A 291 19.37 -3.39 -6.45
CA PHE A 291 20.72 -3.94 -6.33
C PHE A 291 20.69 -5.31 -5.64
N GLN A 292 21.80 -6.04 -5.72
CA GLN A 292 21.98 -7.33 -5.06
C GLN A 292 23.16 -7.28 -4.06
N GLY A 293 23.15 -8.19 -3.09
CA GLY A 293 24.29 -8.44 -2.19
C GLY A 293 24.76 -7.18 -1.46
N ASN A 294 26.06 -6.93 -1.49
CA ASN A 294 26.70 -5.81 -0.79
C ASN A 294 26.26 -4.43 -1.27
N HIS A 295 25.57 -4.33 -2.40
CA HIS A 295 24.97 -3.09 -2.87
C HIS A 295 23.54 -2.88 -2.34
N PHE A 296 22.96 -3.87 -1.66
CA PHE A 296 21.64 -3.78 -1.03
C PHE A 296 21.74 -3.74 0.51
N TYR A 297 22.25 -4.80 1.12
CA TYR A 297 22.12 -5.02 2.57
C TYR A 297 22.76 -3.94 3.46
N PRO A 298 24.00 -3.49 3.21
CA PRO A 298 24.62 -2.42 4.01
C PRO A 298 23.85 -1.10 3.91
N PHE A 299 23.32 -0.80 2.73
CA PHE A 299 22.60 0.44 2.47
C PHE A 299 21.17 0.41 3.04
N ALA A 300 20.54 -0.76 3.11
CA ALA A 300 19.27 -0.94 3.81
C ALA A 300 19.43 -0.67 5.32
N LEU A 301 20.52 -1.11 5.93
CA LEU A 301 20.87 -0.79 7.30
C LEU A 301 21.12 0.71 7.49
N ASP A 302 21.85 1.35 6.57
CA ASP A 302 22.09 2.79 6.60
C ASP A 302 20.78 3.59 6.57
N TRP A 303 19.85 3.21 5.70
CA TRP A 303 18.50 3.81 5.68
C TRP A 303 17.75 3.58 6.99
N LYS A 304 17.82 2.37 7.56
CA LYS A 304 17.16 2.05 8.83
C LYS A 304 17.66 2.91 9.98
N GLU A 305 18.95 3.08 10.08
CA GLU A 305 19.60 3.84 11.18
C GLU A 305 19.31 5.33 11.11
N ASN A 306 19.04 5.87 9.91
CA ASN A 306 18.80 7.29 9.66
C ASN A 306 17.33 7.61 9.37
N LYS A 307 16.37 6.74 9.74
CA LYS A 307 14.95 6.94 9.39
C LYS A 307 14.23 8.01 10.21
N ASN A 308 14.73 8.41 11.38
CA ASN A 308 14.18 9.48 12.22
C ASN A 308 12.65 9.36 12.45
N GLU A 309 12.18 8.18 12.86
CA GLU A 309 10.76 7.86 13.10
C GLU A 309 9.86 7.92 11.85
N ARG A 310 10.40 8.21 10.68
CA ARG A 310 9.70 8.19 9.40
C ARG A 310 9.74 6.80 8.76
N TRP A 311 8.93 6.58 7.75
CA TRP A 311 8.90 5.28 7.07
C TRP A 311 10.01 5.17 6.03
N ILE A 312 10.67 4.03 6.02
CA ILE A 312 11.58 3.59 4.96
C ILE A 312 11.02 2.34 4.32
N VAL A 313 10.72 2.44 3.04
CA VAL A 313 10.11 1.39 2.22
C VAL A 313 11.03 1.09 1.05
N PRO A 314 11.93 0.10 1.14
CA PRO A 314 12.87 -0.19 0.06
C PRO A 314 12.12 -0.55 -1.23
N GLY A 315 12.53 0.09 -2.32
CA GLY A 315 12.11 -0.25 -3.67
C GLY A 315 12.88 -1.46 -4.17
N LEU A 316 12.17 -2.52 -4.52
CA LEU A 316 12.73 -3.78 -5.01
C LEU A 316 12.57 -3.86 -6.54
N GLY A 317 13.68 -4.14 -7.24
CA GLY A 317 13.73 -4.15 -8.70
C GLY A 317 13.24 -5.46 -9.30
N ILE A 318 11.94 -5.78 -9.18
CA ILE A 318 11.39 -7.04 -9.72
C ILE A 318 11.43 -7.13 -11.25
N TYR A 319 11.58 -6.00 -11.94
CA TYR A 319 11.78 -6.03 -13.40
C TYR A 319 13.06 -6.76 -13.79
N PHE A 320 14.07 -6.78 -12.93
CA PHE A 320 15.31 -7.54 -13.13
C PHE A 320 15.13 -9.07 -13.06
N LEU A 321 14.00 -9.56 -12.58
CA LEU A 321 13.65 -10.98 -12.68
C LEU A 321 13.45 -11.39 -14.14
N HIS A 322 12.97 -10.46 -14.99
CA HIS A 322 12.65 -10.76 -16.38
C HIS A 322 13.89 -11.17 -17.18
N PRO A 323 13.82 -12.25 -18.01
CA PRO A 323 14.99 -12.77 -18.75
C PRO A 323 15.65 -11.77 -19.71
N LYS A 324 14.88 -10.80 -20.23
CA LYS A 324 15.40 -9.74 -21.12
C LYS A 324 16.09 -8.59 -20.39
N GLU A 325 16.01 -8.57 -19.05
CA GLU A 325 16.67 -7.60 -18.19
C GLU A 325 17.92 -8.24 -17.55
N GLN A 326 17.99 -8.34 -16.23
CA GLN A 326 19.15 -8.93 -15.52
C GLN A 326 18.98 -10.42 -15.21
N ASN A 327 17.81 -10.98 -15.47
CA ASN A 327 17.48 -12.39 -15.23
C ASN A 327 17.77 -12.87 -13.78
N TRP A 328 17.52 -12.01 -12.78
CA TRP A 328 17.74 -12.36 -11.37
C TRP A 328 16.90 -13.58 -10.96
N LYS A 329 17.39 -14.32 -9.96
CA LYS A 329 16.62 -15.36 -9.30
C LYS A 329 15.59 -14.71 -8.36
N VAL A 330 14.42 -15.32 -8.24
CA VAL A 330 13.34 -14.82 -7.33
C VAL A 330 13.81 -14.84 -5.87
N ASP A 331 14.66 -15.78 -5.49
CA ASP A 331 15.26 -15.89 -4.15
C ASP A 331 15.98 -14.61 -3.69
N GLU A 332 16.49 -13.82 -4.63
CA GLU A 332 17.10 -12.53 -4.27
C GLU A 332 16.08 -11.56 -3.69
N ILE A 333 14.92 -11.44 -4.34
CA ILE A 333 13.82 -10.59 -3.86
C ILE A 333 13.28 -11.14 -2.53
N ILE A 334 13.12 -12.45 -2.42
CA ILE A 334 12.69 -13.13 -1.19
C ILE A 334 13.61 -12.79 -0.02
N ARG A 335 14.94 -12.92 -0.21
CA ARG A 335 15.93 -12.56 0.82
C ARG A 335 15.87 -11.09 1.20
N GLN A 336 15.67 -10.19 0.23
CA GLN A 336 15.54 -8.75 0.47
C GLN A 336 14.30 -8.44 1.32
N ILE A 337 13.16 -9.12 1.10
CA ILE A 337 11.95 -8.98 1.91
C ILE A 337 12.21 -9.46 3.35
N TYR A 338 12.76 -10.67 3.53
CA TYR A 338 13.10 -11.20 4.87
C TYR A 338 14.04 -10.26 5.62
N PHE A 339 15.09 -9.77 4.95
CA PHE A 339 16.03 -8.85 5.56
C PHE A 339 15.37 -7.54 5.97
N SER A 340 14.56 -6.94 5.10
CA SER A 340 13.81 -5.70 5.36
C SER A 340 12.92 -5.83 6.60
N ARG A 341 12.17 -6.93 6.71
CA ARG A 341 11.36 -7.25 7.89
C ARG A 341 12.22 -7.45 9.14
N ARG A 342 13.31 -8.21 9.03
CA ARG A 342 14.20 -8.51 10.15
C ARG A 342 14.84 -7.27 10.76
N ILE A 343 15.24 -6.30 9.95
CA ILE A 343 15.82 -5.06 10.45
C ILE A 343 14.76 -4.00 10.82
N GLY A 344 13.46 -4.30 10.63
CA GLY A 344 12.33 -3.42 10.97
C GLY A 344 12.21 -2.20 10.07
N LEU A 345 12.32 -2.38 8.77
CA LEU A 345 11.84 -1.42 7.78
C LEU A 345 10.31 -1.50 7.68
N ASP A 346 9.70 -0.44 7.15
CA ASP A 346 8.26 -0.22 7.30
C ASP A 346 7.42 -0.85 6.15
N GLY A 347 8.07 -1.62 5.28
CA GLY A 347 7.41 -2.33 4.19
C GLY A 347 8.31 -2.53 2.96
N GLN A 348 7.71 -2.80 1.81
CA GLN A 348 8.38 -2.97 0.52
C GLN A 348 7.56 -2.32 -0.61
N ALA A 349 8.27 -1.83 -1.63
CA ALA A 349 7.66 -1.32 -2.85
C ALA A 349 8.29 -2.00 -4.07
N TYR A 350 7.50 -2.34 -5.07
CA TYR A 350 7.98 -3.13 -6.22
C TYR A 350 7.95 -2.32 -7.51
N PHE A 351 9.08 -2.24 -8.17
CA PHE A 351 9.19 -1.64 -9.47
C PHE A 351 9.24 -2.73 -10.55
N ARG A 352 8.22 -2.89 -11.38
CA ARG A 352 6.96 -2.15 -11.44
C ARG A 352 5.75 -3.08 -11.63
N ASN A 353 4.55 -2.53 -11.59
CA ASN A 353 3.28 -3.27 -11.57
C ASN A 353 3.13 -4.33 -12.67
N LYS A 354 3.58 -4.05 -13.90
CA LYS A 354 3.54 -5.03 -15.00
C LYS A 354 4.19 -6.37 -14.61
N PHE A 355 5.42 -6.33 -14.13
CA PHE A 355 6.18 -7.56 -13.80
C PHE A 355 5.60 -8.29 -12.58
N MET A 356 4.94 -7.55 -11.69
CA MET A 356 4.18 -8.14 -10.58
C MET A 356 2.98 -8.92 -11.11
N LEU A 357 2.14 -8.30 -11.96
CA LEU A 357 0.92 -8.92 -12.46
C LEU A 357 1.18 -10.01 -13.52
N GLU A 358 2.31 -9.95 -14.22
CA GLU A 358 2.80 -11.04 -15.08
C GLU A 358 3.33 -12.24 -14.27
N ASN A 359 3.36 -12.13 -12.95
CA ASN A 359 3.88 -13.13 -12.03
C ASN A 359 5.29 -13.61 -12.42
N THR A 360 6.15 -12.65 -12.77
CA THR A 360 7.49 -12.94 -13.30
C THR A 360 8.29 -13.81 -12.34
N LYS A 361 8.64 -15.02 -12.76
CA LYS A 361 9.29 -16.07 -11.95
C LYS A 361 8.54 -16.44 -10.66
N GLY A 362 7.22 -16.33 -10.65
CA GLY A 362 6.39 -16.71 -9.51
C GLY A 362 6.39 -15.71 -8.35
N ILE A 363 6.86 -14.47 -8.54
CA ILE A 363 6.96 -13.50 -7.45
C ILE A 363 5.61 -13.15 -6.83
N LEU A 364 4.54 -13.06 -7.62
CA LEU A 364 3.20 -12.77 -7.10
C LEU A 364 2.68 -13.91 -6.23
N ASP A 365 2.92 -15.16 -6.67
CA ASP A 365 2.53 -16.35 -5.91
C ASP A 365 3.30 -16.43 -4.59
N GLU A 366 4.61 -16.15 -4.58
CA GLU A 366 5.42 -16.09 -3.36
C GLU A 366 4.91 -15.03 -2.38
N LEU A 367 4.51 -13.86 -2.88
CA LEU A 367 3.91 -12.84 -2.03
C LEU A 367 2.56 -13.30 -1.48
N THR A 368 1.67 -13.75 -2.34
CA THR A 368 0.28 -14.09 -1.96
C THR A 368 0.22 -15.27 -0.99
N ASN A 369 1.03 -16.30 -1.22
CA ASN A 369 0.96 -17.53 -0.44
C ASN A 369 1.80 -17.50 0.83
N HIS A 370 2.84 -16.65 0.89
CA HIS A 370 3.79 -16.64 2.01
C HIS A 370 3.85 -15.28 2.71
N PHE A 371 4.34 -14.23 2.03
CA PHE A 371 4.60 -12.95 2.70
C PHE A 371 3.34 -12.14 2.98
N TYR A 372 2.34 -12.23 2.13
CA TYR A 372 1.12 -11.43 2.17
C TYR A 372 -0.13 -12.30 2.30
N ALA A 373 0.00 -13.47 2.93
CA ALA A 373 -1.11 -14.41 3.14
C ALA A 373 -2.30 -13.79 3.90
N TYR A 374 -2.04 -12.77 4.71
CA TYR A 374 -3.06 -11.98 5.40
C TYR A 374 -2.97 -10.50 5.01
N PRO A 375 -4.07 -9.75 5.08
CA PRO A 375 -4.05 -8.30 4.88
C PRO A 375 -3.10 -7.59 5.83
N ALA A 376 -2.57 -6.45 5.41
CA ALA A 376 -1.86 -5.52 6.27
C ALA A 376 -2.36 -4.10 6.00
N VAL A 377 -2.18 -3.23 6.98
CA VAL A 377 -2.52 -1.82 6.89
C VAL A 377 -1.28 -0.97 6.80
N VAL A 378 -1.40 0.20 6.17
CA VAL A 378 -0.35 1.23 6.25
C VAL A 378 -0.24 1.66 7.70
N PRO A 379 0.98 1.70 8.28
CA PRO A 379 1.18 2.13 9.67
C PRO A 379 0.62 3.53 9.95
N PRO A 380 0.22 3.86 11.17
CA PRO A 380 -0.16 5.23 11.51
C PRO A 380 1.04 6.18 11.48
N MET A 381 0.77 7.46 11.16
CA MET A 381 1.78 8.53 11.12
C MET A 381 2.16 8.95 12.54
N ARG A 382 2.90 8.11 13.28
CA ARG A 382 3.18 8.25 14.72
C ARG A 382 3.88 9.55 15.09
N TRP A 383 4.65 10.15 14.18
CA TRP A 383 5.32 11.45 14.39
C TRP A 383 4.36 12.64 14.48
N THR A 384 3.11 12.47 14.06
CA THR A 384 2.09 13.54 14.14
C THR A 384 1.48 13.68 15.54
N LYS A 385 1.74 12.72 16.42
CA LYS A 385 1.20 12.68 17.80
C LYS A 385 -0.33 12.83 17.84
N GLY A 386 -1.03 12.32 16.80
CA GLY A 386 -2.48 12.37 16.70
C GLY A 386 -3.16 11.41 17.66
N ASN A 387 -4.44 11.70 17.96
CA ASN A 387 -5.25 10.84 18.80
C ASN A 387 -6.09 9.88 17.94
N PRO A 388 -6.31 8.63 18.41
CA PRO A 388 -7.30 7.74 17.82
C PRO A 388 -8.69 8.38 17.80
N PRO A 389 -9.54 8.01 16.83
CA PRO A 389 -10.96 8.35 16.88
C PRO A 389 -11.65 7.73 18.11
N SER A 390 -12.80 8.26 18.47
CA SER A 390 -13.67 7.59 19.43
C SER A 390 -14.15 6.25 18.86
N GLN A 391 -14.33 5.27 19.73
CA GLN A 391 -14.91 3.98 19.39
C GLN A 391 -16.29 4.14 18.74
N PRO A 392 -16.65 3.35 17.71
CA PRO A 392 -18.04 3.23 17.24
C PRO A 392 -18.97 2.74 18.35
N THR A 393 -20.28 2.95 18.21
CA THR A 393 -21.26 2.55 19.23
C THR A 393 -22.43 1.78 18.63
N SER A 394 -23.33 1.26 19.48
CA SER A 394 -24.57 0.59 19.05
C SER A 394 -24.32 -0.56 18.07
N PRO A 395 -23.56 -1.60 18.49
CA PRO A 395 -23.25 -2.73 17.63
C PRO A 395 -24.51 -3.54 17.30
N SER A 396 -24.63 -4.02 16.08
CA SER A 396 -25.63 -4.99 15.66
C SER A 396 -24.97 -6.03 14.76
N LEU A 397 -25.27 -7.30 15.01
CA LEU A 397 -24.90 -8.42 14.16
C LEU A 397 -26.11 -9.33 14.02
N VAL A 398 -26.59 -9.49 12.78
CA VAL A 398 -27.77 -10.29 12.46
C VAL A 398 -27.39 -11.31 11.40
N LEU A 399 -27.80 -12.55 11.64
CA LEU A 399 -27.70 -13.61 10.64
C LEU A 399 -28.96 -13.59 9.77
N LYS A 400 -28.78 -13.44 8.46
CA LYS A 400 -29.87 -13.40 7.50
C LYS A 400 -29.62 -14.36 6.34
N GLY A 401 -30.24 -15.51 6.40
CA GLY A 401 -29.87 -16.63 5.53
C GLY A 401 -28.41 -17.02 5.78
N ASN A 402 -27.62 -17.09 4.70
CA ASN A 402 -26.20 -17.38 4.79
C ASN A 402 -25.31 -16.14 4.99
N ASN A 403 -25.92 -14.94 5.15
CA ASN A 403 -25.17 -13.71 5.29
C ASN A 403 -25.10 -13.26 6.74
N ILE A 404 -23.98 -12.58 7.09
CA ILE A 404 -23.82 -11.89 8.35
C ILE A 404 -23.94 -10.40 8.06
N GLU A 405 -25.05 -9.78 8.51
CA GLU A 405 -25.27 -8.34 8.42
C GLU A 405 -24.76 -7.69 9.71
N MET A 406 -23.83 -6.75 9.55
CA MET A 406 -23.21 -6.00 10.64
C MET A 406 -23.56 -4.53 10.50
N SER A 407 -23.85 -3.87 11.62
CA SER A 407 -24.00 -2.42 11.64
C SER A 407 -23.56 -1.82 12.97
N TRP A 408 -23.21 -0.55 12.93
CA TRP A 408 -22.81 0.25 14.09
C TRP A 408 -23.16 1.71 13.88
N LYS A 409 -23.23 2.47 14.97
CA LYS A 409 -23.36 3.93 14.91
C LYS A 409 -21.96 4.54 14.70
N ALA A 410 -21.89 5.48 13.78
CA ALA A 410 -20.66 6.16 13.42
C ALA A 410 -19.98 6.84 14.62
N SER A 411 -18.65 6.80 14.63
CA SER A 411 -17.85 7.67 15.49
C SER A 411 -18.00 9.14 15.08
N PRO A 412 -17.78 10.10 15.99
CA PRO A 412 -17.77 11.52 15.66
C PRO A 412 -16.84 11.83 14.50
N SER A 413 -17.28 12.67 13.57
CA SER A 413 -16.49 13.05 12.39
C SER A 413 -15.22 13.79 12.79
N LEU A 414 -14.13 13.51 12.05
CA LEU A 414 -12.84 14.19 12.18
C LEU A 414 -12.46 14.85 10.86
N PRO A 415 -11.54 15.85 10.86
CA PRO A 415 -10.99 16.40 9.63
C PRO A 415 -10.43 15.31 8.72
N GLY A 416 -10.84 15.32 7.46
CA GLY A 416 -10.48 14.27 6.50
C GLY A 416 -11.39 13.04 6.50
N GLY A 417 -12.29 12.90 7.47
CA GLY A 417 -13.22 11.78 7.60
C GLY A 417 -12.67 10.62 8.44
N ILE A 418 -13.52 9.62 8.58
CA ILE A 418 -13.27 8.38 9.31
C ILE A 418 -13.67 7.22 8.40
N TYR A 419 -12.94 6.14 8.44
CA TYR A 419 -13.29 4.85 7.88
C TYR A 419 -13.20 3.76 8.95
N TYR A 420 -13.66 2.56 8.64
CA TYR A 420 -13.72 1.45 9.60
C TYR A 420 -12.92 0.25 9.11
N ARG A 421 -12.39 -0.53 10.06
CA ARG A 421 -11.82 -1.85 9.85
C ARG A 421 -12.68 -2.88 10.54
N ILE A 422 -12.79 -4.07 9.94
CA ILE A 422 -13.56 -5.18 10.50
C ILE A 422 -12.61 -6.35 10.76
N TYR A 423 -12.74 -6.91 11.94
CA TYR A 423 -11.93 -8.01 12.42
C TYR A 423 -12.80 -9.19 12.79
N ALA A 424 -12.26 -10.40 12.66
CA ALA A 424 -12.93 -11.62 13.11
C ALA A 424 -11.93 -12.58 13.72
N SER A 425 -12.35 -13.31 14.78
CA SER A 425 -11.51 -14.28 15.47
C SER A 425 -12.37 -15.40 16.06
N ALA A 426 -11.76 -16.58 16.17
CA ALA A 426 -12.33 -17.70 16.91
C ALA A 426 -12.30 -17.50 18.44
N THR A 427 -11.50 -16.53 18.92
CA THR A 427 -11.33 -16.24 20.34
C THR A 427 -11.88 -14.86 20.70
N TYR A 428 -12.45 -14.73 21.88
CA TYR A 428 -12.92 -13.46 22.44
C TYR A 428 -12.01 -13.01 23.59
N PRO A 429 -11.69 -11.72 23.69
CA PRO A 429 -11.98 -10.66 22.74
C PRO A 429 -11.18 -10.81 21.43
N VAL A 430 -11.66 -10.21 20.35
CA VAL A 430 -10.95 -10.23 19.07
C VAL A 430 -9.65 -9.43 19.20
N ASP A 431 -8.53 -10.10 19.00
CA ASP A 431 -7.21 -9.48 19.01
C ASP A 431 -6.99 -8.74 17.66
N THR A 432 -7.14 -7.42 17.68
CA THR A 432 -6.98 -6.58 16.50
C THR A 432 -5.53 -6.35 16.08
N GLU A 433 -4.55 -6.80 16.88
CA GLU A 433 -3.12 -6.69 16.51
C GLU A 433 -2.65 -7.84 15.61
N LYS A 434 -3.44 -8.91 15.50
CA LYS A 434 -3.13 -10.04 14.62
C LYS A 434 -3.61 -9.78 13.18
N ALA A 435 -2.70 -9.80 12.22
CA ALA A 435 -3.01 -9.63 10.80
C ALA A 435 -4.07 -10.63 10.29
N GLN A 436 -4.03 -11.87 10.78
CA GLN A 436 -4.97 -12.94 10.41
C GLN A 436 -6.42 -12.66 10.83
N ASN A 437 -6.63 -11.77 11.78
CA ASN A 437 -7.97 -11.40 12.25
C ASN A 437 -8.55 -10.21 11.45
N LEU A 438 -7.74 -9.53 10.65
CA LEU A 438 -8.18 -8.39 9.83
C LEU A 438 -8.90 -8.90 8.58
N ILE A 439 -10.20 -8.67 8.49
CA ILE A 439 -11.04 -9.11 7.37
C ILE A 439 -11.22 -7.99 6.35
N ILE A 440 -11.56 -6.79 6.82
CA ILE A 440 -11.77 -5.61 5.96
C ILE A 440 -10.81 -4.52 6.39
N THR A 441 -9.94 -4.11 5.48
CA THR A 441 -8.94 -3.07 5.72
C THR A 441 -9.52 -1.66 5.71
N ARG A 442 -10.62 -1.44 4.96
CA ARG A 442 -11.32 -0.16 4.88
C ARG A 442 -12.76 -0.34 4.42
N THR A 443 -13.70 0.28 5.11
CA THR A 443 -15.05 0.58 4.65
C THR A 443 -15.46 1.96 5.15
N ASP A 444 -16.06 2.76 4.29
CA ASP A 444 -16.58 4.08 4.65
C ASP A 444 -18.06 3.98 5.11
N SER A 445 -18.67 2.78 5.01
CA SER A 445 -20.02 2.48 5.47
C SER A 445 -20.02 2.03 6.93
N CYS A 446 -21.09 2.39 7.65
CA CYS A 446 -21.40 1.86 8.98
C CYS A 446 -22.23 0.56 8.94
N GLN A 447 -22.33 -0.05 7.77
CA GLN A 447 -23.00 -1.32 7.54
C GLN A 447 -22.12 -2.18 6.64
N TYR A 448 -22.06 -3.47 6.91
CA TYR A 448 -21.31 -4.42 6.10
C TYR A 448 -22.03 -5.76 6.07
N THR A 449 -22.16 -6.35 4.90
CA THR A 449 -22.69 -7.70 4.71
C THR A 449 -21.52 -8.62 4.36
N PHE A 450 -21.27 -9.58 5.23
CA PHE A 450 -20.28 -10.62 4.99
C PHE A 450 -20.98 -11.87 4.47
N VAL A 451 -20.50 -12.38 3.36
CA VAL A 451 -20.94 -13.66 2.80
C VAL A 451 -19.88 -14.68 3.16
N PRO A 452 -20.13 -15.57 4.13
CA PRO A 452 -19.17 -16.61 4.49
C PRO A 452 -18.89 -17.50 3.30
N ASP A 453 -17.63 -17.67 2.96
CA ASP A 453 -17.18 -18.73 2.08
C ASP A 453 -16.33 -19.71 2.90
N LEU A 454 -16.06 -20.85 2.31
CA LEU A 454 -15.36 -21.93 2.99
C LEU A 454 -13.86 -21.68 3.17
N SER A 455 -13.31 -20.74 2.39
CA SER A 455 -11.93 -20.31 2.53
C SER A 455 -11.76 -19.35 3.71
N THR A 456 -12.87 -18.72 4.13
CA THR A 456 -12.91 -17.87 5.30
C THR A 456 -12.90 -18.77 6.53
N LYS A 457 -11.74 -19.03 7.09
CA LYS A 457 -11.57 -19.70 8.39
C LYS A 457 -12.27 -18.83 9.44
N GLY A 458 -13.58 -19.06 9.57
CA GLY A 458 -14.55 -18.16 10.19
C GLY A 458 -14.17 -17.78 11.60
N GLY A 459 -13.96 -16.50 11.80
CA GLY A 459 -14.06 -15.93 13.13
C GLY A 459 -15.50 -15.98 13.59
N ILE A 460 -15.73 -16.33 14.86
CA ILE A 460 -17.06 -16.31 15.47
C ILE A 460 -17.34 -14.97 16.10
N TYR A 461 -16.30 -14.34 16.62
CA TYR A 461 -16.37 -13.03 17.22
C TYR A 461 -15.92 -11.98 16.24
N TRP A 462 -16.68 -10.91 16.16
CA TRP A 462 -16.46 -9.81 15.26
C TRP A 462 -16.23 -8.52 16.03
N ALA A 463 -15.33 -7.70 15.53
CA ALA A 463 -15.07 -6.38 16.07
C ALA A 463 -14.91 -5.37 14.95
N VAL A 464 -15.28 -4.12 15.23
CA VAL A 464 -15.09 -2.99 14.34
C VAL A 464 -14.29 -1.89 15.05
N THR A 465 -13.40 -1.25 14.32
CA THR A 465 -12.64 -0.09 14.78
C THR A 465 -12.88 1.09 13.85
N ALA A 466 -12.81 2.31 14.38
CA ALA A 466 -12.78 3.53 13.60
C ALA A 466 -11.32 3.94 13.36
N VAL A 467 -11.03 4.46 12.19
CA VAL A 467 -9.68 4.89 11.80
C VAL A 467 -9.74 6.28 11.19
N ASN A 468 -8.85 7.18 11.63
CA ASN A 468 -8.71 8.50 11.02
C ASN A 468 -7.72 8.47 9.84
N ARG A 469 -7.63 9.58 9.10
CA ARG A 469 -6.76 9.69 7.92
C ARG A 469 -5.26 9.65 8.24
N PHE A 470 -4.85 9.80 9.50
CA PHE A 470 -3.46 9.59 9.94
C PHE A 470 -3.14 8.12 10.22
N GLY A 471 -4.13 7.23 10.13
CA GLY A 471 -3.99 5.79 10.39
C GLY A 471 -4.20 5.38 11.85
N TYR A 472 -4.46 6.32 12.76
CA TYR A 472 -4.76 6.00 14.16
C TYR A 472 -6.09 5.29 14.27
N GLU A 473 -6.12 4.23 15.04
CA GLU A 473 -7.23 3.28 15.18
C GLU A 473 -7.81 3.35 16.60
N SER A 474 -9.14 3.36 16.70
CA SER A 474 -9.85 3.35 17.97
C SER A 474 -9.71 2.01 18.68
N THR A 475 -10.08 1.96 19.95
CA THR A 475 -10.38 0.70 20.63
C THR A 475 -11.47 -0.07 19.86
N PRO A 476 -11.41 -1.42 19.83
CA PRO A 476 -12.36 -2.24 19.09
C PRO A 476 -13.74 -2.26 19.76
N LEU A 477 -14.79 -2.06 18.99
CA LEU A 477 -16.16 -2.35 19.38
C LEU A 477 -16.48 -3.81 19.05
N ALA A 478 -16.76 -4.64 20.03
CA ALA A 478 -17.25 -5.98 19.80
C ALA A 478 -18.68 -5.93 19.19
N LEU A 479 -18.87 -6.63 18.06
CA LEU A 479 -20.19 -6.73 17.41
C LEU A 479 -21.03 -7.85 18.01
N ASN A 480 -20.37 -8.85 18.58
CA ASN A 480 -20.96 -9.91 19.38
C ASN A 480 -20.03 -10.28 20.53
N VAL A 481 -20.62 -10.80 21.56
CA VAL A 481 -19.93 -11.27 22.78
C VAL A 481 -20.25 -12.73 23.02
N PRO A 482 -19.43 -13.49 23.78
CA PRO A 482 -19.79 -14.82 24.19
C PRO A 482 -21.15 -14.83 24.87
N ALA A 483 -22.01 -15.77 24.51
CA ALA A 483 -23.20 -16.05 25.33
C ALA A 483 -22.74 -16.40 26.74
N LYS A 484 -23.56 -16.12 27.76
CA LYS A 484 -23.23 -16.43 29.17
C LYS A 484 -22.85 -17.93 29.40
N GLU A 485 -23.31 -18.81 28.52
CA GLU A 485 -22.83 -20.17 28.39
C GLU A 485 -21.97 -20.22 27.11
N ASN A 486 -20.67 -20.46 27.25
CA ASN A 486 -19.73 -20.52 26.15
C ASN A 486 -20.15 -21.57 25.12
N PRO A 487 -20.62 -21.22 23.91
CA PRO A 487 -20.82 -22.23 22.90
C PRO A 487 -19.45 -22.83 22.56
N VAL A 488 -19.33 -24.13 22.72
CA VAL A 488 -18.15 -24.87 22.28
C VAL A 488 -18.07 -24.74 20.76
N ILE A 489 -16.89 -24.33 20.25
CA ILE A 489 -16.67 -24.17 18.83
C ILE A 489 -15.98 -25.40 18.28
N TYR A 490 -16.57 -25.97 17.27
CA TYR A 490 -16.04 -27.16 16.59
C TYR A 490 -15.49 -26.74 15.22
N TYR A 491 -14.20 -26.97 14.99
CA TYR A 491 -13.56 -26.77 13.69
C TYR A 491 -13.30 -28.14 13.05
N GLY A 492 -14.09 -28.47 12.03
CA GLY A 492 -13.96 -29.76 11.35
C GLY A 492 -14.17 -30.99 12.26
N SER A 493 -14.72 -30.76 13.46
CA SER A 493 -15.12 -31.77 14.41
C SER A 493 -16.54 -31.50 14.90
N PHE A 494 -17.12 -32.42 15.63
CA PHE A 494 -18.50 -32.35 16.08
C PHE A 494 -18.58 -32.58 17.59
N PRO A 495 -19.66 -32.10 18.27
CA PRO A 495 -19.85 -32.39 19.70
C PRO A 495 -19.96 -33.90 19.93
N ALA A 496 -19.35 -34.36 21.00
CA ALA A 496 -19.60 -35.73 21.46
C ALA A 496 -21.09 -35.88 21.79
N ILE A 497 -21.71 -36.91 21.23
CA ILE A 497 -23.14 -37.21 21.46
C ILE A 497 -23.22 -38.23 22.57
N PRO A 498 -23.78 -37.89 23.76
CA PRO A 498 -23.98 -38.88 24.83
C PRO A 498 -24.93 -39.99 24.38
N SER A 499 -24.80 -41.17 24.97
CA SER A 499 -25.68 -42.29 24.69
C SER A 499 -27.14 -41.91 24.89
N GLY A 500 -27.98 -42.17 23.89
CA GLY A 500 -29.40 -41.83 23.90
C GLY A 500 -29.74 -40.41 23.49
N TYR A 501 -28.74 -39.53 23.23
CA TYR A 501 -28.97 -38.18 22.71
C TYR A 501 -28.92 -38.14 21.17
N ILE A 502 -29.55 -37.12 20.60
CA ILE A 502 -29.55 -36.83 19.18
C ILE A 502 -28.94 -35.44 18.96
N LEU A 503 -28.03 -35.29 18.01
CA LEU A 503 -27.52 -33.99 17.59
C LEU A 503 -28.51 -33.37 16.62
N ILE A 504 -28.98 -32.17 16.95
CA ILE A 504 -29.74 -31.30 16.07
C ILE A 504 -28.77 -30.32 15.43
N VAL A 505 -28.76 -30.24 14.11
CA VAL A 505 -28.00 -29.29 13.30
C VAL A 505 -28.96 -28.28 12.72
N SER A 506 -28.73 -27.01 13.02
CA SER A 506 -29.52 -25.88 12.51
C SER A 506 -28.64 -24.94 11.72
N ASP A 507 -29.21 -24.25 10.74
CA ASP A 507 -28.53 -23.19 9.98
C ASP A 507 -28.29 -21.94 10.84
N ALA A 508 -27.72 -20.91 10.21
CA ALA A 508 -27.46 -19.63 10.84
C ALA A 508 -28.75 -18.93 11.33
N THR A 509 -29.90 -19.22 10.73
CA THR A 509 -31.21 -18.66 11.11
C THR A 509 -31.84 -19.39 12.29
N GLY A 510 -31.31 -20.55 12.65
CA GLY A 510 -31.87 -21.46 13.67
C GLY A 510 -32.87 -22.47 13.11
N MET A 511 -33.03 -22.52 11.78
CA MET A 511 -33.89 -23.55 11.17
C MET A 511 -33.19 -24.89 11.21
N GLU A 512 -33.88 -25.90 11.73
CA GLU A 512 -33.37 -27.26 11.78
C GLU A 512 -33.15 -27.83 10.36
N ILE A 513 -31.93 -28.32 10.10
CA ILE A 513 -31.56 -28.94 8.83
C ILE A 513 -31.52 -30.46 8.95
N LEU A 514 -31.03 -30.95 10.10
CA LEU A 514 -30.68 -32.36 10.27
C LEU A 514 -30.73 -32.78 11.75
N ARG A 515 -31.18 -34.01 11.99
CA ARG A 515 -30.96 -34.74 13.24
C ARG A 515 -30.09 -35.97 12.98
N THR A 516 -29.06 -36.16 13.79
CA THR A 516 -28.11 -37.25 13.58
C THR A 516 -27.51 -37.76 14.89
N VAL A 517 -27.12 -39.03 14.89
CA VAL A 517 -26.25 -39.65 15.89
C VAL A 517 -24.86 -40.00 15.33
N GLN A 518 -24.65 -39.71 14.01
CA GLN A 518 -23.40 -39.95 13.27
C GLN A 518 -22.97 -38.69 12.51
N PRO A 519 -22.59 -37.64 13.21
CA PRO A 519 -22.36 -36.34 12.62
C PRO A 519 -21.26 -36.35 11.54
N GLU A 520 -20.20 -37.13 11.72
CA GLU A 520 -19.08 -37.24 10.79
C GLU A 520 -19.52 -37.77 9.42
N LYS A 521 -20.55 -38.57 9.38
CA LYS A 521 -21.10 -39.13 8.12
C LYS A 521 -22.20 -38.25 7.54
N ASP A 522 -23.15 -37.84 8.36
CA ASP A 522 -24.41 -37.26 7.88
C ASP A 522 -24.27 -35.78 7.54
N ILE A 523 -23.44 -35.01 8.29
CA ILE A 523 -23.30 -33.55 8.05
C ILE A 523 -22.63 -33.29 6.69
N PRO A 524 -21.49 -33.91 6.33
CA PRO A 524 -20.87 -33.66 5.02
C PRO A 524 -21.79 -34.00 3.84
N GLN A 525 -22.68 -34.97 4.00
CA GLN A 525 -23.55 -35.42 2.93
C GLN A 525 -24.80 -34.56 2.73
N LYS A 526 -25.32 -33.95 3.80
CA LYS A 526 -26.67 -33.35 3.80
C LYS A 526 -26.68 -31.83 3.96
N THR A 527 -25.62 -31.21 4.50
CA THR A 527 -25.69 -29.80 4.85
C THR A 527 -24.95 -28.87 3.89
N GLY A 528 -24.06 -29.38 3.02
CA GLY A 528 -23.15 -28.52 2.29
C GLY A 528 -22.26 -27.71 3.23
N LYS A 529 -21.68 -26.64 2.71
CA LYS A 529 -20.73 -25.80 3.45
C LYS A 529 -21.46 -24.58 4.05
N GLY A 530 -21.17 -24.23 5.33
CA GLY A 530 -21.84 -23.09 5.98
C GLY A 530 -21.57 -23.00 7.48
N PHE A 531 -22.28 -22.07 8.12
CA PHE A 531 -22.30 -21.93 9.57
C PHE A 531 -23.47 -22.71 10.14
N PHE A 532 -23.20 -23.58 11.10
CA PHE A 532 -24.21 -24.43 11.74
C PHE A 532 -24.18 -24.28 13.25
N ARG A 533 -25.38 -24.36 13.85
CA ARG A 533 -25.58 -24.47 15.29
C ARG A 533 -25.85 -25.91 15.65
N PHE A 534 -25.27 -26.35 16.74
CA PHE A 534 -25.50 -27.67 17.31
C PHE A 534 -26.31 -27.58 18.60
N SER A 535 -27.30 -28.43 18.73
CA SER A 535 -28.02 -28.65 19.98
C SER A 535 -28.13 -30.14 20.23
N LEU A 536 -28.10 -30.55 21.49
CA LEU A 536 -28.33 -31.93 21.90
C LEU A 536 -29.77 -32.07 22.37
N LEU A 537 -30.48 -33.01 21.78
CA LEU A 537 -31.81 -33.43 22.19
C LEU A 537 -31.65 -34.64 23.12
N ALA A 538 -32.04 -34.48 24.37
CA ALA A 538 -32.03 -35.55 25.37
C ALA A 538 -33.21 -36.51 25.17
N PRO A 539 -33.18 -37.73 25.76
CA PRO A 539 -34.28 -38.70 25.70
C PRO A 539 -35.60 -38.21 26.30
N ASP A 540 -35.53 -37.25 27.23
CA ASP A 540 -36.70 -36.62 27.86
C ASP A 540 -37.31 -35.45 27.03
N GLY A 541 -36.72 -35.18 25.87
CA GLY A 541 -37.15 -34.09 24.99
C GLY A 541 -36.50 -32.73 25.27
N THR A 542 -35.62 -32.64 26.28
CA THR A 542 -34.89 -31.40 26.59
C THR A 542 -33.87 -31.11 25.50
N ILE A 543 -33.83 -29.86 25.00
CA ILE A 543 -32.87 -29.40 24.02
C ILE A 543 -31.88 -28.45 24.69
N THR A 544 -30.58 -28.75 24.59
CA THR A 544 -29.49 -27.93 25.13
C THR A 544 -28.52 -27.52 24.02
N PRO A 545 -28.08 -26.25 23.99
CA PRO A 545 -27.04 -25.80 23.05
C PRO A 545 -25.76 -26.64 23.25
N ALA A 546 -25.18 -27.11 22.15
CA ALA A 546 -23.97 -27.94 22.19
C ALA A 546 -22.75 -27.27 21.50
N GLY A 547 -22.98 -26.18 20.81
CA GLY A 547 -21.92 -25.43 20.16
C GLY A 547 -22.28 -24.91 18.76
N VAL A 548 -21.28 -24.46 18.08
CA VAL A 548 -21.39 -23.95 16.69
C VAL A 548 -20.20 -24.45 15.87
N THR A 549 -20.38 -24.55 14.57
CA THR A 549 -19.29 -24.87 13.63
C THR A 549 -19.39 -24.05 12.39
N VAL A 550 -18.26 -23.89 11.73
CA VAL A 550 -18.16 -23.50 10.31
C VAL A 550 -17.63 -24.72 9.58
N TYR A 551 -18.40 -25.18 8.60
CA TYR A 551 -18.06 -26.37 7.83
C TYR A 551 -17.89 -26.06 6.35
#